data_97a06572cc446cfe0c0b3e926dae8f89
#
_entry.id   97a06572cc446cfe0c0b3e926dae8f89
#
_cell.length_a   1.000
_cell.length_b   1.000
_cell.length_c   1.000
_cell.angle_alpha   90.00
_cell.angle_beta   90.00
_cell.angle_gamma   90.00
#
_symmetry.space_group_name_H-M   'P 1'
#
loop_
_entity.id
_entity.type
_entity.pdbx_description
1 polymer ?
#
loop_
_entity_poly.entity_id
_entity_poly.type
_entity_poly.pdbx_seq_one_letter_code
_entity_poly.pdbx_strand_id
1 'polypeptide(L)'
;MDFDEVYKSIVLTEEAVLDLVDEYTLYCYYTGIDNIIPGKAYQAPYYRKDNYPSFSIYECRSPRIEYMWKDHATGEAGSIFKLIRMIEGLNNSNEVLARINEDFDLGYNTTNPVRKEKIVWYEKPVENNIKIKVVDCNLTKVAKEYWSTLKVDQALLSFFNAGQVKFYWTYEGQATPQLAPDPMFYYRVGEYYQLYAPYVDKKYKFRNDLPENYFLGYMQLPKTGQKLVIDKSMKDVIFCHRLGFPAVSGKSETTMIPHNKMLELKERFDEVYLTLDPDAAGRKQVEKYMSLYPWLKPRFLEEAKDKSDLCFKYGFEHAQETINKLLT
;
A
#
# COMPACT_ATOMS: atom_id res chain seq x y z
N MET A 1 36.68 36.09 -15.38
CA MET A 1 35.49 35.27 -15.03
C MET A 1 35.34 35.39 -13.54
N ASP A 2 34.39 36.24 -13.12
CA ASP A 2 34.15 36.58 -11.72
C ASP A 2 33.50 35.39 -11.01
N PHE A 3 34.16 34.91 -9.96
CA PHE A 3 33.69 33.77 -9.14
C PHE A 3 32.61 34.15 -8.13
N ASP A 4 32.11 35.38 -8.14
CA ASP A 4 31.17 35.93 -7.14
C ASP A 4 29.69 35.83 -7.53
N GLU A 5 29.32 35.17 -8.62
CA GLU A 5 27.91 35.13 -9.09
C GLU A 5 27.14 33.84 -8.75
N VAL A 6 27.68 32.90 -8.01
CA VAL A 6 27.03 31.58 -7.82
C VAL A 6 26.44 31.36 -6.43
N TYR A 7 26.66 32.22 -5.47
CA TYR A 7 25.98 32.10 -4.17
C TYR A 7 24.79 33.07 -4.06
N LYS A 8 23.77 32.89 -4.91
CA LYS A 8 22.43 33.26 -4.45
C LYS A 8 22.10 32.33 -3.29
N SER A 9 22.08 32.85 -2.06
CA SER A 9 21.56 32.13 -0.92
C SER A 9 20.12 31.72 -1.24
N ILE A 10 19.93 30.45 -1.55
CA ILE A 10 18.59 29.91 -1.77
C ILE A 10 17.90 30.00 -0.41
N VAL A 11 17.01 30.98 -0.26
CA VAL A 11 16.25 31.18 0.97
C VAL A 11 15.18 30.09 1.04
N LEU A 12 15.23 29.27 2.08
CA LEU A 12 14.19 28.29 2.33
C LEU A 12 12.87 29.01 2.67
N THR A 13 11.79 28.63 2.01
CA THR A 13 10.44 29.15 2.21
C THR A 13 9.47 28.04 2.60
N GLU A 14 8.31 28.37 3.15
CA GLU A 14 7.25 27.39 3.43
C GLU A 14 6.87 26.62 2.15
N GLU A 15 6.79 27.30 1.01
CA GLU A 15 6.49 26.72 -0.30
C GLU A 15 7.59 25.72 -0.72
N ALA A 16 8.86 26.09 -0.61
CA ALA A 16 9.98 25.21 -0.90
C ALA A 16 10.01 23.98 0.03
N VAL A 17 9.61 24.12 1.28
CA VAL A 17 9.46 22.96 2.19
C VAL A 17 8.36 22.03 1.70
N LEU A 18 7.18 22.55 1.33
CA LEU A 18 6.06 21.72 0.86
C LEU A 18 6.32 21.05 -0.51
N ASP A 19 7.19 21.62 -1.32
CA ASP A 19 7.68 20.96 -2.55
C ASP A 19 8.57 19.76 -2.23
N LEU A 20 9.36 19.84 -1.14
CA LEU A 20 10.35 18.82 -0.76
C LEU A 20 9.85 17.82 0.29
N VAL A 21 8.89 18.18 1.11
CA VAL A 21 8.32 17.31 2.14
C VAL A 21 6.80 17.28 1.99
N ASP A 22 6.24 16.09 1.95
CA ASP A 22 4.79 15.92 1.93
C ASP A 22 4.17 16.49 3.20
N GLU A 23 3.10 17.30 3.07
CA GLU A 23 2.49 17.99 4.21
C GLU A 23 1.92 17.02 5.25
N TYR A 24 1.34 15.88 4.80
CA TYR A 24 0.90 14.81 5.68
C TYR A 24 2.06 14.23 6.50
N THR A 25 3.22 14.07 5.88
CA THR A 25 4.47 13.65 6.55
C THR A 25 4.88 14.63 7.65
N LEU A 26 4.82 15.93 7.40
CA LEU A 26 5.11 16.94 8.43
C LEU A 26 4.14 16.83 9.61
N TYR A 27 2.84 16.69 9.36
CA TYR A 27 1.86 16.51 10.43
C TYR A 27 2.13 15.25 11.25
N CYS A 28 2.33 14.11 10.63
CA CYS A 28 2.62 12.86 11.33
C CYS A 28 3.89 12.96 12.18
N TYR A 29 4.97 13.47 11.59
CA TYR A 29 6.27 13.59 12.25
C TYR A 29 6.20 14.45 13.51
N TYR A 30 5.68 15.68 13.41
CA TYR A 30 5.66 16.60 14.54
C TYR A 30 4.57 16.35 15.57
N THR A 31 3.46 15.74 15.19
CA THR A 31 2.38 15.42 16.14
C THR A 31 2.54 14.05 16.79
N GLY A 32 3.35 13.16 16.22
CA GLY A 32 3.43 11.76 16.65
C GLY A 32 2.17 10.93 16.34
N ILE A 33 1.31 11.40 15.43
CA ILE A 33 0.08 10.70 15.01
C ILE A 33 0.35 10.00 13.69
N ASP A 34 0.60 8.69 13.71
CA ASP A 34 0.97 7.91 12.50
C ASP A 34 -0.15 7.76 11.48
N ASN A 35 -1.41 7.95 11.90
CA ASN A 35 -2.58 7.75 11.05
C ASN A 35 -3.59 8.87 11.30
N ILE A 36 -3.43 9.98 10.56
CA ILE A 36 -4.31 11.14 10.67
C ILE A 36 -5.56 10.91 9.82
N ILE A 37 -6.70 10.89 10.47
CA ILE A 37 -8.02 10.87 9.84
C ILE A 37 -8.60 12.28 9.92
N PRO A 38 -8.83 12.97 8.79
CA PRO A 38 -9.36 14.32 8.78
C PRO A 38 -10.64 14.46 9.59
N GLY A 39 -10.71 15.49 10.42
CA GLY A 39 -11.87 15.77 11.28
C GLY A 39 -12.00 14.92 12.55
N LYS A 40 -11.20 13.85 12.69
CA LYS A 40 -11.15 13.09 13.94
C LYS A 40 -10.50 13.92 15.04
N ALA A 41 -11.02 13.77 16.28
CA ALA A 41 -10.43 14.39 17.45
C ALA A 41 -9.29 13.53 18.02
N TYR A 42 -8.16 14.16 18.31
CA TYR A 42 -6.96 13.61 18.94
C TYR A 42 -6.66 14.38 20.25
N GLN A 43 -5.79 13.86 21.07
CA GLN A 43 -5.17 14.63 22.14
C GLN A 43 -4.24 15.69 21.55
N ALA A 44 -4.14 16.84 22.18
CA ALA A 44 -3.24 17.89 21.70
C ALA A 44 -1.79 17.40 21.68
N PRO A 45 -1.05 17.60 20.58
CA PRO A 45 0.34 17.16 20.49
C PRO A 45 1.23 18.07 21.36
N TYR A 46 2.02 17.51 22.23
CA TYR A 46 3.14 17.99 23.06
C TYR A 46 3.12 19.43 23.58
N TYR A 47 2.46 20.40 22.97
CA TYR A 47 2.47 21.82 23.42
C TYR A 47 1.58 22.08 24.67
N ARG A 48 0.68 21.12 25.01
CA ARG A 48 -0.09 21.16 26.24
C ARG A 48 -0.57 19.76 26.67
N LYS A 49 -0.88 19.61 27.97
CA LYS A 49 -1.59 18.41 28.45
C LYS A 49 -3.06 18.48 28.05
N ASP A 50 -3.55 17.38 27.50
CA ASP A 50 -4.95 17.20 27.13
C ASP A 50 -5.53 15.99 27.86
N ASN A 51 -6.67 16.17 28.55
CA ASN A 51 -7.36 15.08 29.23
C ASN A 51 -8.42 14.42 28.35
N TYR A 52 -8.88 15.13 27.33
CA TYR A 52 -9.88 14.68 26.36
C TYR A 52 -9.47 15.09 24.95
N PRO A 53 -9.72 14.24 23.92
CA PRO A 53 -9.42 14.60 22.55
C PRO A 53 -10.11 15.89 22.13
N SER A 54 -9.33 16.92 21.83
CA SER A 54 -9.83 18.25 21.44
C SER A 54 -9.06 18.89 20.28
N PHE A 55 -8.07 18.19 19.75
CA PHE A 55 -7.28 18.63 18.61
C PHE A 55 -7.73 17.87 17.36
N SER A 56 -7.93 18.56 16.23
CA SER A 56 -8.31 17.95 14.96
C SER A 56 -7.53 18.54 13.80
N ILE A 57 -7.25 17.72 12.81
CA ILE A 57 -6.63 18.11 11.54
C ILE A 57 -7.70 17.92 10.46
N TYR A 58 -7.86 18.91 9.59
CA TYR A 58 -8.89 18.96 8.56
C TYR A 58 -8.26 19.12 7.18
N GLU A 59 -8.84 18.51 6.16
CA GLU A 59 -8.52 18.84 4.78
C GLU A 59 -8.95 20.27 4.45
N CYS A 60 -8.10 20.96 3.71
CA CYS A 60 -8.29 22.34 3.29
C CYS A 60 -8.42 22.42 1.77
N ARG A 61 -9.36 23.20 1.28
CA ARG A 61 -9.53 23.47 -0.17
C ARG A 61 -8.65 24.62 -0.64
N SER A 62 -7.40 24.66 -0.21
CA SER A 62 -6.43 25.64 -0.67
C SER A 62 -5.53 25.03 -1.75
N PRO A 63 -5.12 25.78 -2.79
CA PRO A 63 -4.21 25.28 -3.81
C PRO A 63 -2.77 25.04 -3.30
N ARG A 64 -2.42 25.54 -2.10
CA ARG A 64 -1.05 25.49 -1.54
C ARG A 64 -0.93 24.69 -0.25
N ILE A 65 -2.03 24.47 0.47
CA ILE A 65 -2.05 23.82 1.78
C ILE A 65 -3.15 22.76 1.72
N GLU A 66 -2.78 21.52 2.03
CA GLU A 66 -3.74 20.41 2.00
C GLU A 66 -4.47 20.26 3.33
N TYR A 67 -3.84 20.66 4.44
CA TYR A 67 -4.36 20.47 5.80
C TYR A 67 -4.32 21.74 6.64
N MET A 68 -5.30 21.87 7.54
CA MET A 68 -5.34 22.85 8.62
C MET A 68 -5.65 22.13 9.92
N TRP A 69 -5.17 22.65 11.03
CA TRP A 69 -5.49 22.10 12.34
C TRP A 69 -6.30 23.09 13.18
N LYS A 70 -7.01 22.57 14.15
CA LYS A 70 -7.73 23.33 15.17
C LYS A 70 -7.70 22.60 16.50
N ASP A 71 -7.35 23.33 17.54
CA ASP A 71 -7.54 22.94 18.93
C ASP A 71 -8.83 23.54 19.46
N HIS A 72 -9.83 22.71 19.69
CA HIS A 72 -11.16 23.14 20.12
C HIS A 72 -11.19 23.56 21.59
N ALA A 73 -10.20 23.19 22.41
CA ALA A 73 -10.10 23.57 23.80
C ALA A 73 -9.53 25.00 23.97
N THR A 74 -8.58 25.39 23.12
CA THR A 74 -7.95 26.70 23.17
C THR A 74 -8.48 27.68 22.14
N GLY A 75 -9.11 27.19 21.08
CA GLY A 75 -9.54 27.96 19.92
C GLY A 75 -8.43 28.23 18.90
N GLU A 76 -7.19 27.79 19.18
CA GLU A 76 -6.05 27.95 18.28
C GLU A 76 -6.23 27.11 17.01
N ALA A 77 -5.81 27.68 15.87
CA ALA A 77 -5.87 27.02 14.58
C ALA A 77 -4.79 27.56 13.64
N GLY A 78 -4.43 26.80 12.60
CA GLY A 78 -3.46 27.27 11.61
C GLY A 78 -2.94 26.19 10.67
N SER A 79 -1.86 26.52 9.92
CA SER A 79 -1.09 25.61 9.10
C SER A 79 -0.13 24.77 9.92
N ILE A 80 0.49 23.78 9.29
CA ILE A 80 1.53 22.94 9.89
C ILE A 80 2.69 23.77 10.45
N PHE A 81 3.11 24.84 9.78
CA PHE A 81 4.21 25.70 10.25
C PHE A 81 3.89 26.41 11.57
N LYS A 82 2.63 26.88 11.74
CA LYS A 82 2.19 27.43 13.03
C LYS A 82 2.18 26.34 14.11
N LEU A 83 1.76 25.13 13.77
CA LEU A 83 1.75 24.01 14.70
C LEU A 83 3.15 23.63 15.17
N ILE A 84 4.10 23.49 14.24
CA ILE A 84 5.51 23.18 14.54
C ILE A 84 6.08 24.26 15.46
N ARG A 85 5.81 25.54 15.18
CA ARG A 85 6.25 26.64 16.04
C ARG A 85 5.77 26.47 17.48
N MET A 86 4.53 26.03 17.67
CA MET A 86 3.95 25.82 19.01
C MET A 86 4.53 24.58 19.69
N ILE A 87 4.66 23.46 18.97
CA ILE A 87 5.19 22.19 19.50
C ILE A 87 6.64 22.35 19.93
N GLU A 88 7.46 22.98 19.09
CA GLU A 88 8.91 23.15 19.31
C GLU A 88 9.26 24.42 20.16
N GLY A 89 8.26 25.23 20.48
CA GLY A 89 8.46 26.45 21.26
C GLY A 89 9.31 27.52 20.54
N LEU A 90 9.20 27.61 19.20
CA LEU A 90 10.00 28.50 18.36
C LEU A 90 9.40 29.91 18.30
N ASN A 91 10.26 30.94 18.09
CA ASN A 91 9.83 32.33 18.16
C ASN A 91 9.29 32.86 16.83
N ASN A 92 9.80 32.39 15.71
CA ASN A 92 9.48 32.94 14.39
C ASN A 92 9.51 31.86 13.27
N SER A 93 9.03 32.22 12.09
CA SER A 93 8.94 31.30 10.93
C SER A 93 10.32 30.84 10.43
N ASN A 94 11.37 31.68 10.54
CA ASN A 94 12.70 31.27 10.09
C ASN A 94 13.27 30.15 10.96
N GLU A 95 13.02 30.17 12.27
CA GLU A 95 13.38 29.06 13.15
C GLU A 95 12.63 27.77 12.81
N VAL A 96 11.35 27.87 12.43
CA VAL A 96 10.56 26.71 11.97
C VAL A 96 11.16 26.12 10.70
N LEU A 97 11.48 26.95 9.72
CA LEU A 97 12.08 26.50 8.46
C LEU A 97 13.47 25.88 8.70
N ALA A 98 14.28 26.48 9.56
CA ALA A 98 15.59 25.94 9.93
C ALA A 98 15.45 24.57 10.61
N ARG A 99 14.49 24.42 11.51
CA ARG A 99 14.19 23.15 12.20
C ARG A 99 13.78 22.07 11.22
N ILE A 100 12.85 22.36 10.30
CA ILE A 100 12.43 21.40 9.25
C ILE A 100 13.61 21.03 8.35
N ASN A 101 14.45 22.01 7.97
CA ASN A 101 15.64 21.76 7.16
C ASN A 101 16.60 20.77 7.83
N GLU A 102 16.78 20.90 9.14
CA GLU A 102 17.62 20.00 9.95
C GLU A 102 16.98 18.60 10.07
N ASP A 103 15.71 18.53 10.50
CA ASP A 103 15.02 17.26 10.77
C ASP A 103 14.87 16.39 9.51
N PHE A 104 14.73 17.01 8.34
CA PHE A 104 14.54 16.33 7.07
C PHE A 104 15.76 16.34 6.14
N ASP A 105 16.90 16.89 6.60
CA ASP A 105 18.15 17.00 5.82
C ASP A 105 17.89 17.55 4.38
N LEU A 106 17.27 18.73 4.30
CA LEU A 106 16.88 19.33 3.02
C LEU A 106 18.07 19.97 2.28
N GLY A 107 19.19 20.18 2.96
CA GLY A 107 20.43 20.70 2.38
C GLY A 107 20.49 22.22 2.23
N TYR A 108 19.55 22.99 2.75
CA TYR A 108 19.61 24.45 2.72
C TYR A 108 20.61 24.98 3.76
N ASN A 109 21.42 25.98 3.34
CA ASN A 109 22.46 26.60 4.18
C ASN A 109 23.49 25.60 4.76
N THR A 110 23.71 24.49 4.08
CA THR A 110 24.70 23.47 4.43
C THR A 110 25.66 23.25 3.26
N THR A 111 26.73 22.48 3.50
CA THR A 111 27.64 22.03 2.42
C THR A 111 27.04 20.89 1.57
N ASN A 112 25.90 20.36 1.98
CA ASN A 112 25.19 19.32 1.26
C ASN A 112 24.40 19.92 0.09
N PRO A 113 24.25 19.18 -1.02
CA PRO A 113 23.39 19.63 -2.11
C PRO A 113 21.92 19.67 -1.66
N VAL A 114 21.19 20.71 -2.06
CA VAL A 114 19.75 20.80 -1.81
C VAL A 114 19.06 19.57 -2.41
N ARG A 115 18.20 18.93 -1.60
CA ARG A 115 17.43 17.76 -2.00
C ARG A 115 16.52 18.07 -3.20
N LYS A 116 16.37 17.12 -4.10
CA LYS A 116 15.52 17.24 -5.32
C LYS A 116 14.27 16.33 -5.26
N GLU A 117 14.33 15.28 -4.46
CA GLU A 117 13.23 14.31 -4.36
C GLU A 117 12.33 14.65 -3.17
N LYS A 118 11.02 14.55 -3.40
CA LYS A 118 10.04 14.80 -2.36
C LYS A 118 10.06 13.69 -1.30
N ILE A 119 10.11 14.07 -0.04
CA ILE A 119 10.07 13.17 1.11
C ILE A 119 8.61 12.83 1.41
N VAL A 120 8.30 11.55 1.41
CA VAL A 120 7.02 10.97 1.83
C VAL A 120 7.32 9.81 2.78
N TRP A 121 7.38 10.09 4.08
CA TRP A 121 7.65 9.06 5.09
C TRP A 121 6.38 8.40 5.61
N TYR A 122 5.26 9.11 5.57
CA TYR A 122 3.96 8.63 6.01
C TYR A 122 2.98 8.65 4.83
N GLU A 123 2.32 7.54 4.59
CA GLU A 123 1.29 7.46 3.56
C GLU A 123 -0.06 7.89 4.15
N LYS A 124 -0.77 8.73 3.41
CA LYS A 124 -2.14 9.13 3.78
C LYS A 124 -3.01 7.88 3.86
N PRO A 125 -3.82 7.73 4.93
CA PRO A 125 -4.85 6.71 4.92
C PRO A 125 -5.78 7.01 3.75
N VAL A 126 -5.86 6.11 2.81
CA VAL A 126 -6.91 6.20 1.80
C VAL A 126 -8.22 5.96 2.52
N GLU A 127 -9.06 6.99 2.63
CA GLU A 127 -10.46 6.79 2.98
C GLU A 127 -11.11 5.94 1.90
N ASN A 128 -10.98 4.65 2.04
CA ASN A 128 -11.86 3.73 1.37
C ASN A 128 -13.20 3.80 2.12
N ASN A 129 -14.13 4.62 1.66
CA ASN A 129 -15.55 4.55 2.07
C ASN A 129 -16.18 3.20 1.71
N ILE A 130 -15.39 2.32 1.14
CA ILE A 130 -15.73 0.94 0.83
C ILE A 130 -15.47 0.13 2.11
N LYS A 131 -16.53 -0.46 2.65
CA LYS A 131 -16.45 -1.45 3.73
C LYS A 131 -17.13 -2.70 3.26
N ILE A 132 -16.34 -3.71 2.96
CA ILE A 132 -16.84 -4.99 2.46
C ILE A 132 -17.30 -5.84 3.64
N LYS A 133 -18.53 -6.35 3.53
CA LYS A 133 -19.04 -7.44 4.37
C LYS A 133 -19.43 -8.58 3.47
N VAL A 134 -19.24 -9.81 3.95
CA VAL A 134 -19.46 -11.04 3.16
C VAL A 134 -20.34 -11.99 3.95
N VAL A 135 -21.32 -12.57 3.26
CA VAL A 135 -21.96 -13.83 3.66
C VAL A 135 -21.43 -14.89 2.72
N ASP A 136 -20.75 -15.86 3.25
CA ASP A 136 -20.17 -16.98 2.52
C ASP A 136 -21.17 -18.10 2.25
N CYS A 137 -20.77 -19.04 1.42
CA CYS A 137 -21.50 -20.29 1.18
C CYS A 137 -20.52 -21.42 0.82
N ASN A 138 -21.04 -22.63 0.85
CA ASN A 138 -20.30 -23.77 0.30
C ASN A 138 -20.00 -23.55 -1.18
N LEU A 139 -18.86 -24.07 -1.65
CA LEU A 139 -18.49 -23.99 -3.05
C LEU A 139 -19.57 -24.61 -3.94
N THR A 140 -20.08 -23.83 -4.90
CA THR A 140 -20.97 -24.31 -5.96
C THR A 140 -20.21 -25.27 -6.88
N LYS A 141 -20.94 -25.91 -7.80
CA LYS A 141 -20.32 -26.78 -8.83
C LYS A 141 -19.30 -25.98 -9.64
N VAL A 142 -19.66 -24.79 -10.11
CA VAL A 142 -18.79 -23.91 -10.93
C VAL A 142 -17.52 -23.51 -10.14
N ALA A 143 -17.67 -23.14 -8.86
CA ALA A 143 -16.54 -22.81 -8.02
C ALA A 143 -15.60 -24.00 -7.77
N LYS A 144 -16.16 -25.21 -7.58
CA LYS A 144 -15.37 -26.43 -7.45
C LYS A 144 -14.61 -26.75 -8.73
N GLU A 145 -15.23 -26.63 -9.88
CA GLU A 145 -14.59 -26.82 -11.19
C GLU A 145 -13.44 -25.83 -11.40
N TYR A 146 -13.65 -24.55 -11.05
CA TYR A 146 -12.62 -23.52 -11.11
C TYR A 146 -11.37 -23.89 -10.29
N TRP A 147 -11.53 -24.21 -9.03
CA TRP A 147 -10.41 -24.53 -8.14
C TRP A 147 -9.80 -25.92 -8.41
N SER A 148 -10.61 -26.90 -8.85
CA SER A 148 -10.12 -28.22 -9.19
C SER A 148 -9.16 -28.20 -10.39
N THR A 149 -9.36 -27.30 -11.35
CA THR A 149 -8.43 -27.09 -12.47
C THR A 149 -7.03 -26.68 -11.96
N LEU A 150 -6.98 -25.87 -10.90
CA LEU A 150 -5.73 -25.46 -10.24
C LEU A 150 -5.25 -26.48 -9.20
N LYS A 151 -5.94 -27.62 -9.04
CA LYS A 151 -5.73 -28.62 -7.98
C LYS A 151 -5.71 -28.01 -6.57
N VAL A 152 -6.50 -26.95 -6.36
CA VAL A 152 -6.71 -26.28 -5.08
C VAL A 152 -7.94 -26.87 -4.42
N ASP A 153 -7.77 -27.41 -3.22
CA ASP A 153 -8.84 -27.99 -2.41
C ASP A 153 -9.38 -27.01 -1.35
N GLN A 154 -10.42 -27.43 -0.65
CA GLN A 154 -11.04 -26.63 0.42
C GLN A 154 -10.07 -26.35 1.59
N ALA A 155 -9.16 -27.27 1.91
CA ALA A 155 -8.19 -27.11 2.99
C ALA A 155 -7.21 -25.98 2.65
N LEU A 156 -6.73 -25.92 1.42
CA LEU A 156 -5.85 -24.85 0.97
C LEU A 156 -6.58 -23.50 0.89
N LEU A 157 -7.84 -23.45 0.43
CA LEU A 157 -8.64 -22.24 0.50
C LEU A 157 -8.81 -21.75 1.93
N SER A 158 -9.14 -22.64 2.86
CA SER A 158 -9.27 -22.29 4.27
C SER A 158 -7.96 -21.79 4.89
N PHE A 159 -6.82 -22.38 4.52
CA PHE A 159 -5.50 -21.91 4.94
C PHE A 159 -5.24 -20.45 4.52
N PHE A 160 -5.75 -20.05 3.36
CA PHE A 160 -5.68 -18.66 2.87
C PHE A 160 -6.85 -17.78 3.31
N ASN A 161 -7.70 -18.23 4.23
CA ASN A 161 -8.95 -17.53 4.60
C ASN A 161 -9.78 -17.13 3.38
N ALA A 162 -9.86 -18.03 2.40
CA ALA A 162 -10.58 -17.84 1.15
C ALA A 162 -11.81 -18.74 1.06
N GLY A 163 -12.85 -18.28 0.37
CA GLY A 163 -14.07 -19.04 0.15
C GLY A 163 -14.96 -18.40 -0.89
N GLN A 164 -16.20 -18.91 -1.02
CA GLN A 164 -17.16 -18.38 -1.97
C GLN A 164 -18.14 -17.45 -1.31
N VAL A 165 -18.46 -16.35 -2.00
CA VAL A 165 -19.42 -15.32 -1.60
C VAL A 165 -20.82 -15.68 -2.06
N LYS A 166 -21.80 -15.59 -1.18
CA LYS A 166 -23.24 -15.66 -1.52
C LYS A 166 -23.84 -14.26 -1.65
N PHE A 167 -23.59 -13.42 -0.64
CA PHE A 167 -24.01 -12.02 -0.63
C PHE A 167 -22.87 -11.14 -0.13
N TYR A 168 -22.87 -9.87 -0.54
CA TYR A 168 -21.88 -8.91 -0.08
C TYR A 168 -22.44 -7.49 -0.02
N TRP A 169 -21.82 -6.66 0.81
CA TRP A 169 -22.00 -5.20 0.89
C TRP A 169 -20.69 -4.55 0.50
N THR A 170 -20.75 -3.38 -0.07
CA THR A 170 -19.55 -2.61 -0.49
C THR A 170 -19.41 -1.28 0.25
N TYR A 171 -20.42 -0.85 0.99
CA TYR A 171 -20.40 0.41 1.74
C TYR A 171 -20.94 0.20 3.15
N GLU A 172 -20.38 0.92 4.12
CA GLU A 172 -20.93 0.99 5.45
C GLU A 172 -22.32 1.65 5.40
N GLY A 173 -23.29 1.04 6.07
CA GLY A 173 -24.71 1.52 6.07
C GLY A 173 -25.54 1.09 4.87
N GLN A 174 -25.02 0.33 3.92
CA GLN A 174 -25.82 -0.25 2.84
C GLN A 174 -26.88 -1.21 3.40
N ALA A 175 -28.17 -0.89 3.20
CA ALA A 175 -29.29 -1.64 3.82
C ALA A 175 -29.47 -3.05 3.25
N THR A 176 -29.28 -3.23 1.92
CA THR A 176 -29.49 -4.51 1.24
C THR A 176 -28.19 -5.06 0.65
N PRO A 177 -27.93 -6.37 0.85
CA PRO A 177 -26.79 -7.01 0.21
C PRO A 177 -26.97 -7.13 -1.30
N GLN A 178 -25.86 -7.21 -2.01
CA GLN A 178 -25.82 -7.60 -3.40
C GLN A 178 -25.68 -9.13 -3.48
N LEU A 179 -26.43 -9.74 -4.40
CA LEU A 179 -26.21 -11.14 -4.74
C LEU A 179 -24.90 -11.28 -5.52
N ALA A 180 -24.03 -12.16 -5.08
CA ALA A 180 -22.77 -12.40 -5.76
C ALA A 180 -22.97 -13.14 -7.10
N PRO A 181 -22.22 -12.79 -8.17
CA PRO A 181 -22.12 -13.64 -9.34
C PRO A 181 -21.52 -15.01 -8.98
N ASP A 182 -21.88 -16.06 -9.71
CA ASP A 182 -21.35 -17.41 -9.47
C ASP A 182 -20.29 -17.79 -10.50
N PRO A 183 -19.03 -18.01 -10.10
CA PRO A 183 -18.52 -17.84 -8.75
C PRO A 183 -18.00 -16.42 -8.46
N MET A 184 -18.14 -16.01 -7.22
CA MET A 184 -17.35 -14.91 -6.63
C MET A 184 -16.63 -15.46 -5.42
N PHE A 185 -15.34 -15.18 -5.32
CA PHE A 185 -14.50 -15.59 -4.19
C PHE A 185 -14.18 -14.41 -3.31
N TYR A 186 -14.00 -14.66 -2.01
CA TYR A 186 -13.39 -13.71 -1.09
C TYR A 186 -12.02 -14.21 -0.63
N TYR A 187 -11.16 -13.27 -0.32
CA TYR A 187 -9.92 -13.47 0.44
C TYR A 187 -9.97 -12.52 1.62
N ARG A 188 -9.83 -13.05 2.83
CA ARG A 188 -9.94 -12.27 4.07
C ARG A 188 -8.58 -12.05 4.68
N VAL A 189 -8.28 -10.77 5.02
CA VAL A 189 -7.07 -10.36 5.74
C VAL A 189 -7.50 -9.55 6.95
N GLY A 190 -7.46 -10.16 8.15
CA GLY A 190 -8.01 -9.54 9.34
C GLY A 190 -9.52 -9.28 9.22
N GLU A 191 -9.91 -8.01 9.26
CA GLU A 191 -11.31 -7.57 9.07
C GLU A 191 -11.65 -7.15 7.63
N TYR A 192 -10.65 -7.12 6.73
CA TYR A 192 -10.76 -6.64 5.37
C TYR A 192 -10.92 -7.78 4.36
N TYR A 193 -11.46 -7.46 3.21
CA TYR A 193 -11.73 -8.42 2.15
C TYR A 193 -11.22 -7.95 0.79
N GLN A 194 -10.76 -8.90 0.00
CA GLN A 194 -10.70 -8.77 -1.45
C GLN A 194 -11.72 -9.72 -2.07
N LEU A 195 -12.55 -9.24 -2.98
CA LEU A 195 -13.50 -10.02 -3.76
C LEU A 195 -12.96 -10.22 -5.17
N TYR A 196 -13.15 -11.41 -5.71
CA TYR A 196 -12.76 -11.78 -7.05
C TYR A 196 -13.86 -12.57 -7.76
N ALA A 197 -14.35 -12.06 -8.89
CA ALA A 197 -15.34 -12.73 -9.74
C ALA A 197 -14.71 -13.00 -11.11
N PRO A 198 -14.31 -14.27 -11.43
CA PRO A 198 -13.55 -14.59 -12.63
C PRO A 198 -14.29 -14.31 -13.95
N TYR A 199 -15.60 -14.46 -13.97
CA TYR A 199 -16.40 -14.49 -15.19
C TYR A 199 -17.22 -13.22 -15.46
N VAL A 200 -16.90 -12.12 -14.77
CA VAL A 200 -17.51 -10.82 -15.01
C VAL A 200 -16.55 -9.88 -15.77
N ASP A 201 -17.10 -8.77 -16.28
CA ASP A 201 -16.32 -7.75 -16.98
C ASP A 201 -15.13 -7.25 -16.13
N LYS A 202 -14.01 -6.94 -16.80
CA LYS A 202 -12.73 -6.54 -16.16
C LYS A 202 -12.91 -5.49 -15.05
N LYS A 203 -13.75 -4.47 -15.28
CA LYS A 203 -14.00 -3.37 -14.31
C LYS A 203 -14.70 -3.81 -13.02
N TYR A 204 -15.36 -4.96 -13.00
CA TYR A 204 -16.07 -5.50 -11.84
C TYR A 204 -15.41 -6.73 -11.22
N LYS A 205 -14.32 -7.19 -11.85
CA LYS A 205 -13.65 -8.45 -11.53
C LYS A 205 -13.05 -8.47 -10.11
N PHE A 206 -12.55 -7.34 -9.66
CA PHE A 206 -11.96 -7.19 -8.34
C PHE A 206 -12.58 -6.04 -7.55
N ARG A 207 -12.76 -6.23 -6.25
CA ARG A 207 -13.13 -5.21 -5.28
C ARG A 207 -12.37 -5.50 -3.98
N ASN A 208 -11.93 -4.48 -3.27
CA ASN A 208 -11.32 -4.67 -1.97
C ASN A 208 -11.52 -3.44 -1.09
N ASP A 209 -11.46 -3.63 0.22
CA ASP A 209 -11.39 -2.59 1.25
C ASP A 209 -10.06 -2.64 2.02
N LEU A 210 -9.04 -3.30 1.44
CA LEU A 210 -7.72 -3.44 2.05
C LEU A 210 -7.02 -2.08 2.18
N PRO A 211 -6.48 -1.75 3.36
CA PRO A 211 -5.61 -0.58 3.53
C PRO A 211 -4.36 -0.63 2.63
N GLU A 212 -3.71 0.51 2.44
CA GLU A 212 -2.52 0.64 1.57
C GLU A 212 -1.34 -0.25 2.01
N ASN A 213 -1.17 -0.39 3.33
CA ASN A 213 -0.08 -1.17 3.92
C ASN A 213 -0.34 -2.68 3.99
N TYR A 214 -1.50 -3.15 3.48
CA TYR A 214 -1.81 -4.56 3.44
C TYR A 214 -1.44 -5.19 2.10
N PHE A 215 -0.91 -6.40 2.17
CA PHE A 215 -0.66 -7.25 1.01
C PHE A 215 -1.04 -8.70 1.30
N LEU A 216 -1.39 -9.41 0.26
CA LEU A 216 -2.06 -10.71 0.34
C LEU A 216 -1.04 -11.84 0.44
N GLY A 217 -1.37 -12.90 1.17
CA GLY A 217 -0.51 -14.09 1.34
C GLY A 217 0.57 -13.95 2.41
N TYR A 218 0.78 -12.77 3.00
CA TYR A 218 1.84 -12.54 3.98
C TYR A 218 1.73 -13.39 5.23
N MET A 219 0.52 -13.56 5.76
CA MET A 219 0.27 -14.35 6.98
C MET A 219 0.52 -15.85 6.78
N GLN A 220 0.55 -16.32 5.54
CA GLN A 220 0.78 -17.70 5.16
C GLN A 220 2.26 -18.00 4.87
N LEU A 221 3.12 -16.99 4.90
CA LEU A 221 4.55 -17.18 4.64
C LEU A 221 5.24 -17.94 5.79
N PRO A 222 6.17 -18.84 5.47
CA PRO A 222 7.07 -19.40 6.46
C PRO A 222 8.00 -18.28 7.02
N LYS A 223 8.57 -18.50 8.20
CA LYS A 223 9.50 -17.51 8.80
C LYS A 223 10.71 -17.21 7.90
N THR A 224 11.25 -18.24 7.25
CA THR A 224 12.36 -18.15 6.30
C THR A 224 12.16 -19.15 5.17
N GLY A 225 12.83 -18.99 4.05
CA GLY A 225 12.76 -19.92 2.93
C GLY A 225 13.77 -19.62 1.85
N GLN A 226 14.00 -20.56 0.94
CA GLN A 226 14.91 -20.37 -0.18
C GLN A 226 14.33 -19.41 -1.23
N LYS A 227 13.05 -19.56 -1.57
CA LYS A 227 12.41 -18.80 -2.65
C LYS A 227 11.11 -18.18 -2.17
N LEU A 228 10.86 -16.96 -2.62
CA LEU A 228 9.59 -16.24 -2.50
C LEU A 228 9.16 -15.75 -3.87
N VAL A 229 7.87 -15.77 -4.15
CA VAL A 229 7.29 -15.20 -5.37
C VAL A 229 6.44 -13.98 -4.99
N ILE A 230 6.73 -12.83 -5.58
CA ILE A 230 5.83 -11.67 -5.59
C ILE A 230 5.01 -11.77 -6.87
N ASP A 231 3.71 -11.93 -6.69
CA ASP A 231 2.75 -12.12 -7.77
C ASP A 231 1.76 -10.95 -7.86
N LYS A 232 0.88 -10.96 -8.85
CA LYS A 232 -0.07 -9.87 -9.07
C LYS A 232 -1.42 -10.06 -8.37
N SER A 233 -1.79 -11.30 -8.00
CA SER A 233 -3.12 -11.59 -7.47
C SER A 233 -3.15 -12.76 -6.49
N MET A 234 -4.15 -12.74 -5.60
CA MET A 234 -4.30 -13.80 -4.59
C MET A 234 -4.56 -15.19 -5.17
N LYS A 235 -5.26 -15.30 -6.31
CA LYS A 235 -5.47 -16.60 -6.97
C LYS A 235 -4.15 -17.23 -7.41
N ASP A 236 -3.21 -16.40 -7.90
CA ASP A 236 -1.90 -16.86 -8.33
C ASP A 236 -0.99 -17.14 -7.12
N VAL A 237 -1.13 -16.39 -6.02
CA VAL A 237 -0.49 -16.69 -4.72
C VAL A 237 -0.91 -18.09 -4.22
N ILE A 238 -2.21 -18.38 -4.20
CA ILE A 238 -2.72 -19.71 -3.80
C ILE A 238 -2.19 -20.79 -4.74
N PHE A 239 -2.16 -20.53 -6.04
CA PHE A 239 -1.64 -21.48 -7.02
C PHE A 239 -0.13 -21.70 -6.87
N CYS A 240 0.68 -20.64 -6.65
CA CYS A 240 2.10 -20.77 -6.33
C CYS A 240 2.31 -21.65 -5.10
N HIS A 241 1.52 -21.44 -4.03
CA HIS A 241 1.62 -22.25 -2.83
C HIS A 241 1.26 -23.73 -3.11
N ARG A 242 0.25 -23.99 -3.94
CA ARG A 242 -0.08 -25.35 -4.41
C ARG A 242 1.07 -26.03 -5.13
N LEU A 243 1.92 -25.26 -5.80
CA LEU A 243 3.13 -25.72 -6.48
C LEU A 243 4.37 -25.82 -5.53
N GLY A 244 4.24 -25.44 -4.26
CA GLY A 244 5.30 -25.49 -3.27
C GLY A 244 6.13 -24.21 -3.15
N PHE A 245 5.69 -23.09 -3.76
CA PHE A 245 6.36 -21.80 -3.68
C PHE A 245 5.61 -20.84 -2.74
N PRO A 246 6.22 -20.40 -1.63
CA PRO A 246 5.70 -19.28 -0.87
C PRO A 246 5.50 -18.05 -1.77
N ALA A 247 4.35 -17.40 -1.65
CA ALA A 247 4.04 -16.27 -2.51
C ALA A 247 3.23 -15.19 -1.79
N VAL A 248 3.35 -13.95 -2.28
CA VAL A 248 2.59 -12.77 -1.84
C VAL A 248 2.16 -11.93 -3.03
N SER A 249 1.15 -11.08 -2.85
CA SER A 249 0.79 -10.08 -3.86
C SER A 249 0.37 -8.76 -3.22
N GLY A 250 0.54 -7.65 -3.95
CA GLY A 250 -0.09 -6.39 -3.59
C GLY A 250 -1.61 -6.49 -3.62
N LYS A 251 -2.31 -5.51 -3.06
CA LYS A 251 -3.78 -5.44 -3.10
C LYS A 251 -4.32 -5.22 -4.52
N SER A 252 -3.49 -4.72 -5.42
CA SER A 252 -3.74 -4.57 -6.85
C SER A 252 -2.43 -4.67 -7.63
N GLU A 253 -2.52 -4.84 -8.95
CA GLU A 253 -1.36 -4.95 -9.84
C GLU A 253 -0.43 -3.71 -9.77
N THR A 254 -0.97 -2.52 -9.51
CA THR A 254 -0.22 -1.26 -9.44
C THR A 254 0.25 -0.89 -8.04
N THR A 255 -0.25 -1.55 -7.00
CA THR A 255 0.12 -1.27 -5.61
C THR A 255 1.39 -2.03 -5.25
N MET A 256 2.42 -1.29 -4.83
CA MET A 256 3.67 -1.87 -4.34
C MET A 256 3.51 -2.41 -2.92
N ILE A 257 4.24 -3.45 -2.60
CA ILE A 257 4.41 -3.92 -1.23
C ILE A 257 5.17 -2.83 -0.45
N PRO A 258 4.78 -2.49 0.80
CA PRO A 258 5.44 -1.46 1.60
C PRO A 258 6.95 -1.68 1.73
N HIS A 259 7.73 -0.60 1.72
CA HIS A 259 9.19 -0.66 1.68
C HIS A 259 9.80 -1.46 2.84
N ASN A 260 9.35 -1.22 4.06
CA ASN A 260 9.79 -1.96 5.25
C ASN A 260 9.51 -3.46 5.13
N LYS A 261 8.40 -3.84 4.49
CA LYS A 261 8.05 -5.24 4.24
C LYS A 261 8.90 -5.86 3.13
N MET A 262 9.24 -5.09 2.11
CA MET A 262 10.18 -5.55 1.07
C MET A 262 11.56 -5.88 1.67
N LEU A 263 12.06 -5.05 2.59
CA LEU A 263 13.33 -5.32 3.29
C LEU A 263 13.22 -6.55 4.19
N GLU A 264 12.13 -6.69 4.94
CA GLU A 264 11.86 -7.89 5.74
C GLU A 264 11.83 -9.16 4.88
N LEU A 265 11.18 -9.13 3.71
CA LEU A 265 11.13 -10.28 2.81
C LEU A 265 12.51 -10.64 2.26
N LYS A 266 13.36 -9.64 1.97
CA LYS A 266 14.75 -9.86 1.56
C LYS A 266 15.56 -10.60 2.63
N GLU A 267 15.33 -10.31 3.91
CA GLU A 267 16.04 -10.98 5.02
C GLU A 267 15.54 -12.40 5.26
N ARG A 268 14.27 -12.68 4.92
CA ARG A 268 13.61 -13.96 5.16
C ARG A 268 13.85 -14.99 4.06
N PHE A 269 14.15 -14.54 2.84
CA PHE A 269 14.24 -15.42 1.67
C PHE A 269 15.54 -15.19 0.91
N ASP A 270 16.19 -16.29 0.49
CA ASP A 270 17.45 -16.22 -0.26
C ASP A 270 17.25 -15.61 -1.64
N GLU A 271 16.12 -15.91 -2.28
CA GLU A 271 15.75 -15.44 -3.60
C GLU A 271 14.30 -14.96 -3.64
N VAL A 272 14.09 -13.76 -4.17
CA VAL A 272 12.75 -13.19 -4.35
C VAL A 272 12.48 -12.93 -5.82
N TYR A 273 11.55 -13.67 -6.36
CA TYR A 273 11.11 -13.57 -7.74
C TYR A 273 9.94 -12.60 -7.88
N LEU A 274 9.99 -11.76 -8.91
CA LEU A 274 8.89 -10.84 -9.25
C LEU A 274 8.25 -11.30 -10.55
N THR A 275 6.97 -11.72 -10.48
CA THR A 275 6.25 -12.30 -11.61
C THR A 275 4.96 -11.53 -11.85
N LEU A 276 5.04 -10.47 -12.67
CA LEU A 276 3.91 -9.65 -13.09
C LEU A 276 3.54 -9.95 -14.55
N ASP A 277 2.44 -9.35 -15.02
CA ASP A 277 2.00 -9.53 -16.40
C ASP A 277 3.09 -9.14 -17.41
N PRO A 278 3.23 -9.83 -18.53
CA PRO A 278 4.20 -9.48 -19.57
C PRO A 278 3.80 -8.27 -20.42
N ASP A 279 2.63 -7.66 -20.16
CA ASP A 279 2.14 -6.49 -20.87
C ASP A 279 2.90 -5.18 -20.48
N ALA A 280 2.61 -4.08 -21.17
CA ALA A 280 3.31 -2.81 -20.95
C ALA A 280 3.15 -2.27 -19.51
N ALA A 281 1.99 -2.49 -18.88
CA ALA A 281 1.73 -2.04 -17.51
C ALA A 281 2.55 -2.86 -16.51
N GLY A 282 2.55 -4.19 -16.63
CA GLY A 282 3.34 -5.06 -15.77
C GLY A 282 4.84 -4.84 -15.93
N ARG A 283 5.36 -4.64 -17.18
CA ARG A 283 6.78 -4.31 -17.41
C ARG A 283 7.18 -3.01 -16.73
N LYS A 284 6.35 -1.95 -16.85
CA LYS A 284 6.59 -0.67 -16.17
C LYS A 284 6.62 -0.82 -14.66
N GLN A 285 5.74 -1.66 -14.10
CA GLN A 285 5.73 -1.95 -12.67
C GLN A 285 6.99 -2.73 -12.24
N VAL A 286 7.45 -3.67 -13.05
CA VAL A 286 8.74 -4.37 -12.82
C VAL A 286 9.90 -3.38 -12.81
N GLU A 287 9.97 -2.46 -13.77
CA GLU A 287 11.01 -1.41 -13.81
C GLU A 287 11.01 -0.59 -12.52
N LYS A 288 9.83 -0.18 -12.03
CA LYS A 288 9.69 0.54 -10.76
C LYS A 288 10.18 -0.28 -9.57
N TYR A 289 9.84 -1.56 -9.48
CA TYR A 289 10.36 -2.44 -8.44
C TYR A 289 11.88 -2.59 -8.52
N MET A 290 12.42 -2.81 -9.71
CA MET A 290 13.86 -3.02 -9.93
C MET A 290 14.69 -1.77 -9.62
N SER A 291 14.16 -0.56 -9.86
CA SER A 291 14.84 0.69 -9.51
C SER A 291 15.02 0.86 -7.99
N LEU A 292 14.08 0.33 -7.19
CA LEU A 292 14.12 0.41 -5.73
C LEU A 292 14.76 -0.85 -5.09
N TYR A 293 14.62 -2.01 -5.74
CA TYR A 293 15.01 -3.30 -5.20
C TYR A 293 15.78 -4.12 -6.24
N PRO A 294 17.04 -3.77 -6.57
CA PRO A 294 17.81 -4.41 -7.63
C PRO A 294 18.16 -5.90 -7.34
N TRP A 295 17.91 -6.36 -6.13
CA TRP A 295 18.07 -7.75 -5.72
C TRP A 295 16.91 -8.67 -6.13
N LEU A 296 15.78 -8.13 -6.60
CA LEU A 296 14.67 -8.91 -7.12
C LEU A 296 15.06 -9.62 -8.42
N LYS A 297 14.47 -10.78 -8.64
CA LYS A 297 14.64 -11.59 -9.85
C LYS A 297 13.37 -11.51 -10.71
N PRO A 298 13.26 -10.57 -11.67
CA PRO A 298 12.08 -10.48 -12.52
C PRO A 298 11.96 -11.70 -13.43
N ARG A 299 10.74 -12.20 -13.59
CA ARG A 299 10.40 -13.30 -14.49
C ARG A 299 9.08 -12.99 -15.18
N PHE A 300 9.02 -13.24 -16.47
CA PHE A 300 7.81 -13.09 -17.27
C PHE A 300 7.36 -14.43 -17.81
N LEU A 301 6.06 -14.67 -17.73
CA LEU A 301 5.44 -15.83 -18.32
C LEU A 301 5.07 -15.50 -19.77
N GLU A 302 5.67 -16.20 -20.75
CA GLU A 302 5.46 -15.89 -22.17
C GLU A 302 4.23 -16.58 -22.77
N GLU A 303 3.86 -17.75 -22.26
CA GLU A 303 2.82 -18.61 -22.84
C GLU A 303 1.40 -18.22 -22.42
N ALA A 304 1.25 -17.46 -21.34
CA ALA A 304 -0.03 -17.03 -20.80
C ALA A 304 0.10 -15.70 -20.05
N LYS A 305 -1.04 -15.06 -19.79
CA LYS A 305 -1.08 -13.79 -19.06
C LYS A 305 -0.63 -13.93 -17.61
N ASP A 306 -1.03 -15.02 -16.95
CA ASP A 306 -0.65 -15.34 -15.57
C ASP A 306 -0.58 -16.85 -15.36
N LYS A 307 -0.13 -17.26 -14.15
CA LYS A 307 0.09 -18.68 -13.85
C LYS A 307 -1.20 -19.50 -13.84
N SER A 308 -2.28 -18.92 -13.35
CA SER A 308 -3.58 -19.60 -13.38
C SER A 308 -4.12 -19.70 -14.81
N ASP A 309 -3.98 -18.68 -15.65
CA ASP A 309 -4.32 -18.73 -17.07
C ASP A 309 -3.52 -19.81 -17.81
N LEU A 310 -2.24 -19.98 -17.48
CA LEU A 310 -1.41 -21.05 -18.01
C LEU A 310 -2.02 -22.42 -17.70
N CYS A 311 -2.44 -22.63 -16.45
CA CYS A 311 -3.06 -23.85 -16.01
C CYS A 311 -4.43 -24.09 -16.68
N PHE A 312 -5.27 -23.06 -16.81
CA PHE A 312 -6.56 -23.16 -17.50
C PHE A 312 -6.40 -23.50 -18.99
N LYS A 313 -5.32 -22.99 -19.61
CA LYS A 313 -5.09 -23.17 -21.06
C LYS A 313 -4.42 -24.48 -21.41
N TYR A 314 -3.45 -24.93 -20.62
CA TYR A 314 -2.59 -26.07 -20.97
C TYR A 314 -2.62 -27.22 -19.96
N GLY A 315 -3.38 -27.08 -18.87
CA GLY A 315 -3.48 -28.08 -17.82
C GLY A 315 -2.43 -27.92 -16.73
N PHE A 316 -2.65 -28.61 -15.61
CA PHE A 316 -1.87 -28.45 -14.39
C PHE A 316 -0.41 -28.90 -14.55
N GLU A 317 -0.18 -30.05 -15.19
CA GLU A 317 1.15 -30.64 -15.37
C GLU A 317 2.05 -29.71 -16.17
N HIS A 318 1.58 -29.17 -17.29
CA HIS A 318 2.30 -28.20 -18.11
C HIS A 318 2.59 -26.91 -17.32
N ALA A 319 1.60 -26.39 -16.61
CA ALA A 319 1.76 -25.19 -15.78
C ALA A 319 2.82 -25.41 -14.68
N GLN A 320 2.79 -26.55 -14.02
CA GLN A 320 3.77 -26.92 -13.00
C GLN A 320 5.20 -26.98 -13.55
N GLU A 321 5.40 -27.64 -14.68
CA GLU A 321 6.73 -27.73 -15.33
C GLU A 321 7.23 -26.36 -15.76
N THR A 322 6.38 -25.55 -16.40
CA THR A 322 6.75 -24.21 -16.89
C THR A 322 7.10 -23.29 -15.71
N ILE A 323 6.29 -23.29 -14.66
CA ILE A 323 6.55 -22.43 -13.47
C ILE A 323 7.80 -22.91 -12.71
N ASN A 324 8.03 -24.20 -12.58
CA ASN A 324 9.26 -24.73 -11.98
C ASN A 324 10.50 -24.26 -12.74
N LYS A 325 10.49 -24.32 -14.07
CA LYS A 325 11.59 -23.81 -14.92
C LYS A 325 11.75 -22.28 -14.80
N LEU A 326 10.64 -21.55 -14.70
CA LEU A 326 10.66 -20.09 -14.60
C LEU A 326 11.29 -19.61 -13.30
N LEU A 327 11.10 -20.36 -12.20
CA LEU A 327 11.56 -20.01 -10.85
C LEU A 327 12.85 -20.75 -10.44
N THR A 328 13.50 -21.38 -11.37
CA THR A 328 14.87 -21.90 -11.21
C THR A 328 15.87 -20.95 -11.79
#